data_2e84c01fe39d7beeb57a85cf4f3dae56
#
_entry.id   2e84c01fe39d7beeb57a85cf4f3dae56
#
_cell.length_a   1.000
_cell.length_b   1.000
_cell.length_c   1.000
_cell.angle_alpha   90.00
_cell.angle_beta   90.00
_cell.angle_gamma   90.00
#
_symmetry.space_group_name_H-M   'P 1'
#
loop_
_entity.id
_entity.type
_entity.pdbx_description
1 polymer ?
#
loop_
_entity_poly.entity_id
_entity_poly.type
_entity_poly.pdbx_seq_one_letter_code
_entity_poly.pdbx_strand_id
1 'polypeptide(L)'
;MVYAFLAAAGVLALLTMVPGPDMAVVTRRAVAAGRRDGLLTVAGITSGLLVWGVLSVAGLAAVLAASATAYTVVKLAGAAYLVFLGVQALRAARRGGPAEPAPARPAPAHPGPGKGSAAPPGHPWRTGLVSNVLNPKIAVFYTGLLPTLAPHGLSPHTGMALLVLLHAVLTVLWLSGYVLLLTKARAFFARAAVRRAMEQITGVVLIGFGLKVATAQA
;
A
#
# COMPACT_ATOMS: atom_id res chain seq x y z
N MET A 1 -20.72 7.26 -13.72
CA MET A 1 -19.29 7.54 -13.87
C MET A 1 -18.69 8.22 -12.63
N VAL A 2 -19.18 9.37 -12.19
CA VAL A 2 -18.65 10.13 -11.04
C VAL A 2 -18.69 9.29 -9.75
N TYR A 3 -19.80 8.66 -9.41
CA TYR A 3 -19.90 7.81 -8.20
C TYR A 3 -18.93 6.64 -8.19
N ALA A 4 -18.70 5.98 -9.33
CA ALA A 4 -17.74 4.88 -9.43
C ALA A 4 -16.31 5.38 -9.20
N PHE A 5 -15.97 6.55 -9.76
CA PHE A 5 -14.66 7.18 -9.56
C PHE A 5 -14.44 7.61 -8.10
N LEU A 6 -15.45 8.21 -7.47
CA LEU A 6 -15.39 8.58 -6.05
C LEU A 6 -15.26 7.36 -5.13
N ALA A 7 -15.97 6.27 -5.44
CA ALA A 7 -15.82 5.02 -4.71
C ALA A 7 -14.41 4.44 -4.85
N ALA A 8 -13.85 4.41 -6.07
CA ALA A 8 -12.49 3.98 -6.32
C ALA A 8 -11.47 4.87 -5.59
N ALA A 9 -11.67 6.20 -5.60
CA ALA A 9 -10.84 7.15 -4.87
C ALA A 9 -10.87 6.90 -3.35
N GLY A 10 -12.04 6.62 -2.79
CA GLY A 10 -12.20 6.25 -1.39
C GLY A 10 -11.40 4.98 -1.02
N VAL A 11 -11.44 3.98 -1.89
CA VAL A 11 -10.67 2.74 -1.70
C VAL A 11 -9.19 3.00 -1.73
N LEU A 12 -8.71 3.76 -2.72
CA LEU A 12 -7.29 4.12 -2.86
C LEU A 12 -6.82 4.94 -1.66
N ALA A 13 -7.64 5.89 -1.18
CA ALA A 13 -7.34 6.67 0.01
C ALA A 13 -7.21 5.78 1.25
N LEU A 14 -8.18 4.89 1.49
CA LEU A 14 -8.12 3.93 2.60
C LEU A 14 -6.89 3.04 2.51
N LEU A 15 -6.60 2.48 1.32
CA LEU A 15 -5.42 1.64 1.11
C LEU A 15 -4.12 2.38 1.43
N THR A 16 -4.04 3.66 1.04
CA THR A 16 -2.89 4.53 1.27
C THR A 16 -2.71 4.87 2.75
N MET A 17 -3.82 5.13 3.45
CA MET A 17 -3.80 5.51 4.87
C MET A 17 -3.47 4.35 5.80
N VAL A 18 -3.71 3.12 5.37
CA VAL A 18 -3.43 1.92 6.17
C VAL A 18 -1.94 1.77 6.44
N PRO A 19 -1.53 1.71 7.72
CA PRO A 19 -0.15 1.46 8.08
C PRO A 19 0.34 0.13 7.49
N GLY A 20 1.49 0.18 6.82
CA GLY A 20 2.09 -0.99 6.19
C GLY A 20 3.60 -0.82 6.03
N PRO A 21 4.25 -1.74 5.28
CA PRO A 21 5.70 -1.72 5.08
C PRO A 21 6.23 -0.36 4.60
N ASP A 22 5.55 0.28 3.66
CA ASP A 22 5.95 1.57 3.10
C ASP A 22 5.96 2.68 4.16
N MET A 23 4.91 2.76 4.99
CA MET A 23 4.85 3.73 6.08
C MET A 23 5.93 3.46 7.14
N ALA A 24 6.22 2.19 7.45
CA ALA A 24 7.28 1.82 8.39
C ALA A 24 8.66 2.24 7.88
N VAL A 25 8.95 2.05 6.59
CA VAL A 25 10.21 2.45 5.97
C VAL A 25 10.36 3.97 5.96
N VAL A 26 9.32 4.71 5.58
CA VAL A 26 9.30 6.18 5.62
C VAL A 26 9.56 6.69 7.03
N THR A 27 8.86 6.12 8.03
CA THR A 27 9.03 6.49 9.44
C THR A 27 10.47 6.30 9.89
N ARG A 28 11.04 5.11 9.64
CA ARG A 28 12.41 4.80 10.02
C ARG A 28 13.42 5.76 9.40
N ARG A 29 13.28 6.08 8.11
CA ARG A 29 14.15 7.01 7.39
C ARG A 29 14.01 8.44 7.91
N ALA A 30 12.79 8.92 8.06
CA ALA A 30 12.53 10.27 8.54
C ALA A 30 12.98 10.49 9.99
N VAL A 31 12.87 9.46 10.85
CA VAL A 31 13.34 9.54 12.25
C VAL A 31 14.85 9.48 12.34
N ALA A 32 15.52 8.62 11.56
CA ALA A 32 16.95 8.39 11.65
C ALA A 32 17.78 9.44 10.89
N ALA A 33 17.30 9.92 9.73
CA ALA A 33 18.05 10.79 8.82
C ALA A 33 17.31 12.10 8.47
N GLY A 34 16.16 12.36 9.09
CA GLY A 34 15.43 13.61 8.95
C GLY A 34 14.42 13.64 7.79
N ARG A 35 13.75 14.79 7.68
CA ARG A 35 12.63 14.98 6.75
C ARG A 35 13.00 14.77 5.29
N ARG A 36 14.19 15.20 4.88
CA ARG A 36 14.68 15.05 3.50
C ARG A 36 14.73 13.59 3.09
N ASP A 37 15.30 12.73 3.92
CA ASP A 37 15.39 11.29 3.68
C ASP A 37 14.01 10.64 3.66
N GLY A 38 13.11 11.07 4.56
CA GLY A 38 11.73 10.65 4.55
C GLY A 38 11.03 10.98 3.24
N LEU A 39 11.15 12.22 2.75
CA LEU A 39 10.53 12.66 1.48
C LEU A 39 11.13 11.97 0.26
N LEU A 40 12.45 11.75 0.22
CA LEU A 40 13.09 10.96 -0.83
C LEU A 40 12.61 9.50 -0.83
N THR A 41 12.34 8.94 0.35
CA THR A 41 11.74 7.60 0.47
C THR A 41 10.31 7.59 -0.08
N VAL A 42 9.52 8.64 0.19
CA VAL A 42 8.17 8.79 -0.40
C VAL A 42 8.25 8.84 -1.93
N ALA A 43 9.19 9.61 -2.49
CA ALA A 43 9.39 9.65 -3.93
C ALA A 43 9.74 8.28 -4.51
N GLY A 44 10.56 7.48 -3.80
CA GLY A 44 10.87 6.10 -4.18
C GLY A 44 9.65 5.19 -4.17
N ILE A 45 8.84 5.26 -3.11
CA ILE A 45 7.57 4.51 -3.01
C ILE A 45 6.64 4.87 -4.16
N THR A 46 6.47 6.16 -4.44
CA THR A 46 5.64 6.62 -5.55
C THR A 46 6.15 6.11 -6.90
N SER A 47 7.48 6.08 -7.10
CA SER A 47 8.07 5.46 -8.30
C SER A 47 7.73 3.97 -8.39
N GLY A 48 7.72 3.25 -7.27
CA GLY A 48 7.30 1.84 -7.21
C GLY A 48 5.84 1.63 -7.59
N LEU A 49 4.94 2.53 -7.14
CA LEU A 49 3.54 2.52 -7.57
C LEU A 49 3.39 2.73 -9.08
N LEU A 50 4.19 3.62 -9.66
CA LEU A 50 4.17 3.85 -11.12
C LEU A 50 4.70 2.62 -11.87
N VAL A 51 5.73 1.93 -11.36
CA VAL A 51 6.18 0.65 -11.94
C VAL A 51 5.04 -0.37 -11.93
N TRP A 52 4.36 -0.57 -10.80
CA TRP A 52 3.19 -1.44 -10.72
C TRP A 52 2.07 -0.98 -11.67
N GLY A 53 1.86 0.34 -11.79
CA GLY A 53 0.89 0.91 -12.71
C GLY A 53 1.18 0.54 -14.16
N VAL A 54 2.41 0.72 -14.63
CA VAL A 54 2.82 0.34 -15.98
C VAL A 54 2.66 -1.16 -16.20
N LEU A 55 3.12 -1.99 -15.25
CA LEU A 55 2.99 -3.44 -15.33
C LEU A 55 1.51 -3.89 -15.37
N SER A 56 0.64 -3.24 -14.59
CA SER A 56 -0.79 -3.59 -14.56
C SER A 56 -1.51 -3.17 -15.83
N VAL A 57 -1.23 -1.97 -16.34
CA VAL A 57 -1.83 -1.50 -17.61
C VAL A 57 -1.36 -2.34 -18.79
N ALA A 58 -0.07 -2.62 -18.89
CA ALA A 58 0.50 -3.45 -19.97
C ALA A 58 0.16 -4.93 -19.79
N GLY A 59 0.29 -5.46 -18.57
CA GLY A 59 0.10 -6.87 -18.27
C GLY A 59 -1.35 -7.31 -18.36
N LEU A 60 -2.30 -6.47 -17.93
CA LEU A 60 -3.73 -6.79 -18.08
C LEU A 60 -4.13 -6.91 -19.54
N ALA A 61 -3.63 -6.02 -20.40
CA ALA A 61 -3.89 -6.11 -21.83
C ALA A 61 -3.37 -7.44 -22.42
N ALA A 62 -2.17 -7.86 -22.02
CA ALA A 62 -1.59 -9.12 -22.46
C ALA A 62 -2.37 -10.35 -21.95
N VAL A 63 -2.77 -10.34 -20.68
CA VAL A 63 -3.54 -11.43 -20.08
C VAL A 63 -4.95 -11.54 -20.68
N LEU A 64 -5.64 -10.41 -20.87
CA LEU A 64 -6.96 -10.39 -21.53
C LEU A 64 -6.88 -10.89 -22.99
N ALA A 65 -5.81 -10.49 -23.71
CA ALA A 65 -5.60 -10.96 -25.07
C ALA A 65 -5.25 -12.47 -25.15
N ALA A 66 -4.59 -13.00 -24.12
CA ALA A 66 -4.15 -14.39 -24.10
C ALA A 66 -5.25 -15.38 -23.67
N SER A 67 -6.03 -15.08 -22.63
CA SER A 67 -7.04 -16.02 -22.11
C SER A 67 -7.94 -15.41 -21.04
N ALA A 68 -9.26 -15.50 -21.22
CA ALA A 68 -10.26 -15.17 -20.22
C ALA A 68 -10.11 -16.03 -18.94
N THR A 69 -9.71 -17.28 -19.09
CA THR A 69 -9.46 -18.19 -17.97
C THR A 69 -8.27 -17.73 -17.14
N ALA A 70 -7.17 -17.31 -17.76
CA ALA A 70 -5.99 -16.77 -17.05
C ALA A 70 -6.37 -15.51 -16.26
N TYR A 71 -7.15 -14.62 -16.85
CA TYR A 71 -7.68 -13.46 -16.14
C TYR A 71 -8.51 -13.85 -14.90
N THR A 72 -9.42 -14.82 -15.06
CA THR A 72 -10.28 -15.29 -13.96
C THR A 72 -9.44 -15.89 -12.82
N VAL A 73 -8.40 -16.67 -13.11
CA VAL A 73 -7.49 -17.23 -12.12
C VAL A 73 -6.76 -16.12 -11.35
N VAL A 74 -6.20 -15.13 -12.05
CA VAL A 74 -5.51 -13.98 -11.42
C VAL A 74 -6.48 -13.18 -10.54
N LYS A 75 -7.70 -12.93 -11.04
CA LYS A 75 -8.77 -12.23 -10.30
C LYS A 75 -9.12 -12.95 -9.01
N LEU A 76 -9.37 -14.25 -9.05
CA LEU A 76 -9.77 -15.04 -7.87
C LEU A 76 -8.61 -15.18 -6.87
N ALA A 77 -7.38 -15.39 -7.34
CA ALA A 77 -6.20 -15.40 -6.49
C ALA A 77 -6.00 -14.06 -5.76
N GLY A 78 -6.16 -12.94 -6.49
CA GLY A 78 -6.12 -11.60 -5.90
C GLY A 78 -7.23 -11.38 -4.85
N ALA A 79 -8.45 -11.80 -5.15
CA ALA A 79 -9.57 -11.71 -4.23
C ALA A 79 -9.34 -12.51 -2.94
N ALA A 80 -8.90 -13.76 -3.06
CA ALA A 80 -8.57 -14.62 -1.92
C ALA A 80 -7.47 -14.02 -1.05
N TYR A 81 -6.44 -13.44 -1.67
CA TYR A 81 -5.37 -12.78 -0.94
C TYR A 81 -5.83 -11.49 -0.22
N LEU A 82 -6.72 -10.70 -0.81
CA LEU A 82 -7.32 -9.53 -0.14
C LEU A 82 -8.11 -9.94 1.10
N VAL A 83 -8.91 -11.01 1.00
CA VAL A 83 -9.63 -11.57 2.14
C VAL A 83 -8.64 -12.03 3.22
N PHE A 84 -7.56 -12.73 2.85
CA PHE A 84 -6.51 -13.15 3.76
C PHE A 84 -5.88 -11.96 4.50
N LEU A 85 -5.48 -10.90 3.78
CA LEU A 85 -4.94 -9.68 4.38
C LEU A 85 -5.95 -8.99 5.30
N GLY A 86 -7.22 -8.95 4.90
CA GLY A 86 -8.29 -8.39 5.70
C GLY A 86 -8.49 -9.15 7.02
N VAL A 87 -8.48 -10.48 6.97
CA VAL A 87 -8.54 -11.33 8.18
C VAL A 87 -7.31 -11.12 9.06
N GLN A 88 -6.12 -11.00 8.48
CA GLN A 88 -4.90 -10.68 9.24
C GLN A 88 -5.04 -9.34 9.98
N ALA A 89 -5.51 -8.30 9.30
CA ALA A 89 -5.71 -6.98 9.89
C ALA A 89 -6.70 -7.03 11.06
N LEU A 90 -7.84 -7.73 10.90
CA LEU A 90 -8.82 -7.92 11.97
C LEU A 90 -8.25 -8.70 13.17
N ARG A 91 -7.43 -9.72 12.92
CA ARG A 91 -6.76 -10.48 13.98
C ARG A 91 -5.74 -9.61 14.74
N ALA A 92 -4.97 -8.78 14.03
CA ALA A 92 -4.04 -7.84 14.64
C ALA A 92 -4.77 -6.82 15.53
N ALA A 93 -5.89 -6.26 15.05
CA ALA A 93 -6.74 -5.36 15.82
C ALA A 93 -7.25 -5.97 17.14
N ARG A 94 -7.61 -7.26 17.12
CA ARG A 94 -8.09 -7.98 18.31
C ARG A 94 -6.99 -8.27 19.33
N ARG A 95 -5.76 -8.54 18.86
CA ARG A 95 -4.63 -8.90 19.73
C ARG A 95 -4.00 -7.70 20.43
N GLY A 96 -4.34 -6.48 20.05
CA GLY A 96 -3.82 -5.25 20.66
C GLY A 96 -2.30 -5.05 20.51
N GLY A 97 -1.66 -5.90 19.73
CA GLY A 97 -0.22 -5.86 19.45
C GLY A 97 0.11 -5.19 18.13
N PRO A 98 1.36 -4.75 17.93
CA PRO A 98 1.82 -4.39 16.62
C PRO A 98 1.75 -5.62 15.73
N ALA A 99 1.23 -5.47 14.50
CA ALA A 99 1.69 -6.35 13.44
C ALA A 99 3.20 -6.07 13.33
N GLU A 100 4.03 -6.92 13.95
CA GLU A 100 5.45 -6.90 13.66
C GLU A 100 5.61 -7.03 12.15
N PRO A 101 6.34 -6.13 11.50
CA PRO A 101 6.84 -6.42 10.18
C PRO A 101 7.57 -7.75 10.31
N ALA A 102 7.31 -8.69 9.40
CA ALA A 102 8.02 -9.96 9.34
C ALA A 102 9.49 -9.71 9.67
N PRO A 103 10.11 -10.51 10.57
CA PRO A 103 11.40 -10.17 11.16
C PRO A 103 12.44 -9.99 10.05
N ALA A 104 12.76 -8.74 9.77
CA ALA A 104 14.04 -8.44 9.18
C ALA A 104 15.05 -9.03 10.16
N ARG A 105 15.86 -10.00 9.69
CA ARG A 105 16.92 -10.65 10.47
C ARG A 105 17.53 -9.66 11.45
N PRO A 106 17.68 -10.03 12.73
CA PRO A 106 18.26 -9.13 13.71
C PRO A 106 19.65 -8.74 13.23
N ALA A 107 19.85 -7.46 12.99
CA ALA A 107 21.19 -6.91 12.96
C ALA A 107 21.76 -7.10 14.37
N PRO A 108 23.03 -7.50 14.50
CA PRO A 108 23.63 -7.79 15.79
C PRO A 108 23.47 -6.57 16.72
N ALA A 109 22.98 -6.85 17.92
CA ALA A 109 22.82 -5.88 18.98
C ALA A 109 24.20 -5.29 19.35
N HIS A 110 24.37 -3.99 19.16
CA HIS A 110 25.44 -3.26 19.84
C HIS A 110 24.85 -2.49 21.01
N PRO A 111 25.32 -2.74 22.23
CA PRO A 111 24.91 -1.99 23.41
C PRO A 111 25.67 -0.67 23.50
N GLY A 112 24.97 0.43 23.63
CA GLY A 112 25.55 1.72 23.98
C GLY A 112 24.50 2.82 24.05
N PRO A 113 24.27 3.46 25.23
CA PRO A 113 23.43 4.65 25.31
C PRO A 113 24.25 5.86 24.85
N GLY A 114 23.78 6.54 23.82
CA GLY A 114 24.25 7.87 23.46
C GLY A 114 25.08 7.95 22.20
N LYS A 115 24.37 7.95 21.04
CA LYS A 115 24.74 8.70 19.82
C LYS A 115 23.62 8.44 18.80
N GLY A 116 23.15 9.49 18.13
CA GLY A 116 22.03 9.46 17.20
C GLY A 116 22.00 8.22 16.32
N SER A 117 20.84 7.61 16.22
CA SER A 117 20.62 6.41 15.40
C SER A 117 21.24 6.63 14.02
N ALA A 118 22.28 5.85 13.70
CA ALA A 118 22.94 5.96 12.40
C ALA A 118 21.90 5.84 11.28
N ALA A 119 21.99 6.72 10.29
CA ALA A 119 21.08 6.69 9.15
C ALA A 119 21.09 5.29 8.52
N PRO A 120 19.92 4.72 8.19
CA PRO A 120 19.86 3.41 7.55
C PRO A 120 20.74 3.40 6.29
N PRO A 121 21.48 2.31 6.02
CA PRO A 121 22.36 2.24 4.86
C PRO A 121 21.54 2.33 3.54
N GLY A 122 22.18 2.83 2.49
CA GLY A 122 21.61 2.94 1.16
C GLY A 122 20.83 4.23 0.91
N HIS A 123 20.63 4.51 -0.37
CA HIS A 123 19.95 5.72 -0.84
C HIS A 123 18.46 5.68 -0.49
N PRO A 124 17.88 6.73 0.13
CA PRO A 124 16.49 6.71 0.62
C PRO A 124 15.46 6.44 -0.48
N TRP A 125 15.63 7.02 -1.67
CA TRP A 125 14.76 6.77 -2.81
C TRP A 125 14.77 5.29 -3.22
N ARG A 126 15.95 4.65 -3.33
CA ARG A 126 16.04 3.22 -3.65
C ARG A 126 15.36 2.36 -2.58
N THR A 127 15.53 2.73 -1.32
CA THR A 127 14.87 2.02 -0.22
C THR A 127 13.36 2.07 -0.35
N GLY A 128 12.79 3.24 -0.67
CA GLY A 128 11.36 3.40 -0.92
C GLY A 128 10.88 2.61 -2.14
N LEU A 129 11.61 2.70 -3.25
CA LEU A 129 11.29 1.97 -4.48
C LEU A 129 11.23 0.45 -4.24
N VAL A 130 12.30 -0.11 -3.66
CA VAL A 130 12.39 -1.56 -3.39
C VAL A 130 11.31 -1.99 -2.39
N SER A 131 11.08 -1.20 -1.33
CA SER A 131 10.01 -1.47 -0.37
C SER A 131 8.65 -1.62 -1.06
N ASN A 132 8.30 -0.69 -1.94
CA ASN A 132 7.00 -0.66 -2.60
C ASN A 132 6.89 -1.76 -3.68
N VAL A 133 7.91 -1.95 -4.50
CA VAL A 133 7.92 -3.00 -5.54
C VAL A 133 7.79 -4.40 -4.92
N LEU A 134 8.45 -4.63 -3.79
CA LEU A 134 8.36 -5.90 -3.06
C LEU A 134 7.19 -5.96 -2.07
N ASN A 135 6.35 -4.92 -2.02
CA ASN A 135 5.20 -4.89 -1.12
C ASN A 135 4.06 -5.77 -1.63
N PRO A 136 3.78 -6.92 -0.99
CA PRO A 136 2.76 -7.85 -1.47
C PRO A 136 1.35 -7.22 -1.46
N LYS A 137 1.09 -6.27 -0.56
CA LYS A 137 -0.18 -5.54 -0.54
C LYS A 137 -0.40 -4.76 -1.84
N ILE A 138 0.64 -4.08 -2.32
CA ILE A 138 0.59 -3.29 -3.56
C ILE A 138 0.51 -4.21 -4.78
N ALA A 139 1.35 -5.26 -4.82
CA ALA A 139 1.35 -6.24 -5.90
C ALA A 139 -0.07 -6.79 -6.14
N VAL A 140 -0.70 -7.31 -5.11
CA VAL A 140 -2.05 -7.91 -5.22
C VAL A 140 -3.12 -6.88 -5.53
N PHE A 141 -3.02 -5.67 -4.95
CA PHE A 141 -3.95 -4.60 -5.25
C PHE A 141 -3.90 -4.24 -6.75
N TYR A 142 -2.70 -4.05 -7.29
CA TYR A 142 -2.51 -3.64 -8.68
C TYR A 142 -2.88 -4.72 -9.69
N THR A 143 -2.64 -5.98 -9.37
CA THR A 143 -2.98 -7.09 -10.27
C THR A 143 -4.42 -7.57 -10.14
N GLY A 144 -4.98 -7.55 -8.93
CA GLY A 144 -6.30 -8.13 -8.67
C GLY A 144 -7.43 -7.11 -8.60
N LEU A 145 -7.22 -5.98 -7.91
CA LEU A 145 -8.30 -5.05 -7.60
C LEU A 145 -8.35 -3.83 -8.52
N LEU A 146 -7.22 -3.25 -8.87
CA LEU A 146 -7.18 -2.03 -9.69
C LEU A 146 -7.97 -2.15 -11.00
N PRO A 147 -7.90 -3.27 -11.77
CA PRO A 147 -8.68 -3.44 -12.98
C PRO A 147 -10.19 -3.39 -12.76
N THR A 148 -10.66 -3.94 -11.63
CA THR A 148 -12.10 -4.00 -11.31
C THR A 148 -12.68 -2.65 -10.82
N LEU A 149 -11.80 -1.71 -10.47
CA LEU A 149 -12.18 -0.36 -10.07
C LEU A 149 -12.22 0.62 -11.25
N ALA A 150 -11.75 0.22 -12.43
CA ALA A 150 -11.74 1.08 -13.61
C ALA A 150 -13.18 1.57 -13.93
N PRO A 151 -13.38 2.90 -14.09
CA PRO A 151 -14.69 3.46 -14.34
C PRO A 151 -15.28 2.97 -15.66
N HIS A 152 -16.54 2.53 -15.65
CA HIS A 152 -17.27 2.24 -16.87
C HIS A 152 -17.41 3.50 -17.73
N GLY A 153 -17.24 3.36 -19.04
CA GLY A 153 -17.34 4.47 -20.01
C GLY A 153 -16.00 5.06 -20.43
N LEU A 154 -14.88 4.57 -19.88
CA LEU A 154 -13.53 4.81 -20.36
C LEU A 154 -12.92 3.50 -20.89
N SER A 155 -11.89 3.62 -21.76
CA SER A 155 -11.12 2.43 -22.08
C SER A 155 -10.47 1.87 -20.80
N PRO A 156 -10.35 0.53 -20.65
CA PRO A 156 -9.75 -0.05 -19.46
C PRO A 156 -8.37 0.53 -19.13
N HIS A 157 -7.55 0.76 -20.16
CA HIS A 157 -6.21 1.36 -20.03
C HIS A 157 -6.26 2.77 -19.45
N THR A 158 -7.16 3.61 -20.00
CA THR A 158 -7.33 5.00 -19.54
C THR A 158 -7.85 5.03 -18.11
N GLY A 159 -8.88 4.22 -17.80
CA GLY A 159 -9.43 4.12 -16.46
C GLY A 159 -8.39 3.70 -15.43
N MET A 160 -7.61 2.66 -15.74
CA MET A 160 -6.52 2.20 -14.86
C MET A 160 -5.41 3.24 -14.72
N ALA A 161 -4.97 3.88 -15.81
CA ALA A 161 -3.94 4.91 -15.75
C ALA A 161 -4.37 6.09 -14.84
N LEU A 162 -5.62 6.53 -14.93
CA LEU A 162 -6.17 7.57 -14.06
C LEU A 162 -6.16 7.13 -12.58
N LEU A 163 -6.53 5.89 -12.28
CA LEU A 163 -6.50 5.37 -10.91
C LEU A 163 -5.06 5.24 -10.38
N VAL A 164 -4.11 4.84 -11.22
CA VAL A 164 -2.67 4.82 -10.87
C VAL A 164 -2.17 6.20 -10.51
N LEU A 165 -2.47 7.21 -11.34
CA LEU A 165 -2.08 8.58 -11.09
C LEU A 165 -2.74 9.13 -9.80
N LEU A 166 -4.02 8.87 -9.61
CA LEU A 166 -4.73 9.23 -8.39
C LEU A 166 -4.08 8.59 -7.16
N HIS A 167 -3.76 7.30 -7.23
CA HIS A 167 -3.08 6.62 -6.12
C HIS A 167 -1.71 7.21 -5.84
N ALA A 168 -0.92 7.52 -6.87
CA ALA A 168 0.37 8.18 -6.72
C ALA A 168 0.24 9.55 -6.03
N VAL A 169 -0.73 10.37 -6.44
CA VAL A 169 -1.01 11.67 -5.82
C VAL A 169 -1.43 11.50 -4.36
N LEU A 170 -2.37 10.61 -4.06
CA LEU A 170 -2.80 10.33 -2.69
C LEU A 170 -1.63 9.86 -1.82
N THR A 171 -0.75 9.00 -2.35
CA THR A 171 0.43 8.51 -1.64
C THR A 171 1.43 9.63 -1.35
N VAL A 172 1.71 10.49 -2.34
CA VAL A 172 2.58 11.66 -2.14
C VAL A 172 2.01 12.59 -1.07
N LEU A 173 0.74 12.94 -1.18
CA LEU A 173 0.09 13.87 -0.23
C LEU A 173 0.08 13.27 1.19
N TRP A 174 -0.36 12.02 1.33
CA TRP A 174 -0.47 11.37 2.63
C TRP A 174 0.88 11.14 3.30
N LEU A 175 1.82 10.48 2.62
CA LEU A 175 3.12 10.15 3.21
C LEU A 175 4.01 11.38 3.39
N SER A 176 3.94 12.38 2.50
CA SER A 176 4.67 13.63 2.70
C SER A 176 4.08 14.42 3.86
N GLY A 177 2.76 14.55 3.94
CA GLY A 177 2.08 15.14 5.09
C GLY A 177 2.45 14.42 6.40
N TYR A 178 2.48 13.09 6.38
CA TYR A 178 2.94 12.28 7.51
C TYR A 178 4.40 12.59 7.91
N VAL A 179 5.33 12.68 6.96
CA VAL A 179 6.75 13.03 7.22
C VAL A 179 6.87 14.43 7.83
N LEU A 180 6.14 15.41 7.27
CA LEU A 180 6.20 16.79 7.74
C LEU A 180 5.65 16.96 9.16
N LEU A 181 4.64 16.15 9.51
CA LEU A 181 3.98 16.16 10.82
C LEU A 181 4.45 15.02 11.74
N LEU A 182 5.56 14.36 11.39
CA LEU A 182 6.00 13.10 12.01
C LEU A 182 6.03 13.14 13.53
N THR A 183 6.49 14.23 14.17
CA THR A 183 6.55 14.34 15.64
C THR A 183 5.16 14.25 16.28
N LYS A 184 4.17 14.95 15.70
CA LYS A 184 2.77 14.94 16.17
C LYS A 184 2.02 13.72 15.64
N ALA A 185 2.18 13.40 14.38
CA ALA A 185 1.53 12.27 13.72
C ALA A 185 1.97 10.92 14.33
N ARG A 186 3.26 10.77 14.65
CA ARG A 186 3.78 9.56 15.30
C ARG A 186 3.08 9.31 16.64
N ALA A 187 2.95 10.34 17.48
CA ALA A 187 2.26 10.22 18.77
C ALA A 187 0.79 9.85 18.60
N PHE A 188 0.12 10.39 17.59
CA PHE A 188 -1.27 10.07 17.27
C PHE A 188 -1.42 8.62 16.79
N PHE A 189 -0.65 8.19 15.77
CA PHE A 189 -0.71 6.84 15.21
C PHE A 189 -0.14 5.76 16.14
N ALA A 190 0.70 6.13 17.10
CA ALA A 190 1.15 5.22 18.15
C ALA A 190 0.06 4.88 19.17
N ARG A 191 -1.03 5.67 19.24
CA ARG A 191 -2.15 5.40 20.15
C ARG A 191 -2.79 4.05 19.77
N ALA A 192 -2.90 3.16 20.76
CA ALA A 192 -3.45 1.82 20.54
C ALA A 192 -4.87 1.86 19.92
N ALA A 193 -5.72 2.81 20.35
CA ALA A 193 -7.06 2.98 19.82
C ALA A 193 -7.07 3.37 18.33
N VAL A 194 -6.22 4.32 17.91
CA VAL A 194 -6.12 4.77 16.51
C VAL A 194 -5.64 3.61 15.63
N ARG A 195 -4.59 2.93 16.06
CA ARG A 195 -4.05 1.79 15.32
C ARG A 195 -5.07 0.66 15.18
N ARG A 196 -5.75 0.30 16.28
CA ARG A 196 -6.82 -0.70 16.26
C ARG A 196 -7.95 -0.33 15.31
N ALA A 197 -8.40 0.93 15.32
CA ALA A 197 -9.44 1.41 14.42
C ALA A 197 -8.98 1.31 12.96
N MET A 198 -7.75 1.71 12.65
CA MET A 198 -7.21 1.61 11.29
C MET A 198 -7.11 0.15 10.81
N GLU A 199 -6.65 -0.76 11.67
CA GLU A 199 -6.57 -2.20 11.35
C GLU A 199 -7.96 -2.81 11.13
N GLN A 200 -8.97 -2.41 11.94
CA GLN A 200 -10.36 -2.86 11.76
C GLN A 200 -10.96 -2.36 10.45
N ILE A 201 -10.84 -1.06 10.17
CA ILE A 201 -11.33 -0.46 8.92
C ILE A 201 -10.68 -1.14 7.72
N THR A 202 -9.35 -1.33 7.77
CA THR A 202 -8.61 -2.04 6.74
C THR A 202 -9.13 -3.45 6.53
N GLY A 203 -9.28 -4.21 7.61
CA GLY A 203 -9.74 -5.59 7.53
C GLY A 203 -11.10 -5.69 6.88
N VAL A 204 -12.06 -4.87 7.30
CA VAL A 204 -13.43 -4.85 6.74
C VAL A 204 -13.39 -4.46 5.25
N VAL A 205 -12.66 -3.40 4.91
CA VAL A 205 -12.56 -2.92 3.52
C VAL A 205 -11.93 -3.97 2.61
N LEU A 206 -10.81 -4.57 3.02
CA LEU A 206 -10.12 -5.58 2.20
C LEU A 206 -10.99 -6.84 2.01
N ILE A 207 -11.68 -7.30 3.04
CA ILE A 207 -12.61 -8.43 2.92
C ILE A 207 -13.77 -8.08 1.99
N GLY A 208 -14.41 -6.93 2.20
CA GLY A 208 -15.53 -6.49 1.34
C GLY A 208 -15.13 -6.39 -0.13
N PHE A 209 -13.93 -5.86 -0.40
CA PHE A 209 -13.41 -5.80 -1.76
C PHE A 209 -13.03 -7.16 -2.32
N GLY A 210 -12.36 -8.01 -1.55
CA GLY A 210 -12.05 -9.36 -1.99
C GLY A 210 -13.31 -10.12 -2.41
N LEU A 211 -14.38 -10.03 -1.62
CA LEU A 211 -15.66 -10.63 -1.94
C LEU A 211 -16.30 -10.01 -3.20
N LYS A 212 -16.28 -8.67 -3.32
CA LYS A 212 -16.78 -7.99 -4.51
C LYS A 212 -16.05 -8.42 -5.77
N VAL A 213 -14.72 -8.51 -5.73
CA VAL A 213 -13.91 -8.97 -6.86
C VAL A 213 -14.20 -10.44 -7.21
N ALA A 214 -14.38 -11.29 -6.21
CA ALA A 214 -14.69 -12.70 -6.45
C ALA A 214 -16.05 -12.88 -7.14
N THR A 215 -17.05 -12.05 -6.81
CA THR A 215 -18.42 -12.14 -7.34
C THR A 215 -18.66 -11.29 -8.59
N ALA A 216 -17.76 -10.40 -8.97
CA ALA A 216 -17.89 -9.63 -10.20
C ALA A 216 -17.86 -10.57 -11.42
N GLN A 217 -18.87 -10.48 -12.27
CA GLN A 217 -18.91 -11.20 -13.55
C GLN A 217 -17.78 -10.69 -14.45
N ALA A 218 -17.13 -11.61 -15.14
CA ALA A 218 -16.07 -11.31 -16.10
C ALA A 218 -16.65 -10.74 -17.40
#